data_99581eda30b237f9fe3b0aedf2c2d378
#
_entry.id   99581eda30b237f9fe3b0aedf2c2d378
#
_cell.length_a   1.000
_cell.length_b   1.000
_cell.length_c   1.000
_cell.angle_alpha   90.00
_cell.angle_beta   90.00
_cell.angle_gamma   90.00
#
_symmetry.space_group_name_H-M   'P 1'
#
loop_
_entity.id
_entity.type
_entity.pdbx_description
1 polymer ?
#
loop_
_entity_poly.entity_id
_entity_poly.type
_entity_poly.pdbx_seq_one_letter_code
_entity_poly.pdbx_strand_id
1 'polypeptide(L)'
;DKAQELLREQATTKKIVDDLNEAQKRLDDAQTLYELGREAEDDASILEAAAGLEALEVRVAKMEFQRMLGGRFDAANAIVSVNAGAGGVDSQDWAQMLQRMYQRWGERRGFKVQILDLQDGEQAGIRSVELAIEGEYAYGHLRSEIGVHRLVRISPFDANARRQTSFASVMVLPDVGDDDAEIEINDADLRVDTYRSSGAGGQHVNKTESAVRLTHLPTGLVVACQMERSQHKNMATARRMLMAKLIDLEQQKREAERSSLEGEKKKIEWG
;
A
#
# COMPACT_ATOMS: atom_id res chain seq x y z
N ASP A 1 -20.70 17.23 -2.16
CA ASP A 1 -20.29 16.05 -1.41
C ASP A 1 -21.07 14.80 -1.82
N LYS A 2 -22.34 14.63 -1.46
CA LYS A 2 -23.15 13.45 -1.85
C LYS A 2 -23.28 13.26 -3.37
N ALA A 3 -23.30 14.34 -4.15
CA ALA A 3 -23.36 14.29 -5.60
C ALA A 3 -22.02 13.80 -6.20
N GLN A 4 -20.88 14.18 -5.63
CA GLN A 4 -19.57 13.70 -6.04
C GLN A 4 -19.37 12.23 -5.72
N GLU A 5 -19.83 11.78 -4.55
CA GLU A 5 -19.82 10.38 -4.15
C GLU A 5 -20.62 9.50 -5.12
N LEU A 6 -21.85 9.91 -5.45
CA LEU A 6 -22.69 9.23 -6.43
C LEU A 6 -22.08 9.20 -7.84
N LEU A 7 -21.40 10.28 -8.26
CA LEU A 7 -20.71 10.33 -9.55
C LEU A 7 -19.48 9.38 -9.57
N ARG A 8 -18.74 9.27 -8.47
CA ARG A 8 -17.63 8.32 -8.33
C ARG A 8 -18.14 6.87 -8.37
N GLU A 9 -19.20 6.57 -7.62
CA GLU A 9 -19.82 5.23 -7.61
C GLU A 9 -20.36 4.87 -8.99
N GLN A 10 -21.03 5.80 -9.68
CA GLN A 10 -21.48 5.62 -11.04
C GLN A 10 -20.32 5.35 -12.01
N ALA A 11 -19.23 6.11 -11.92
CA ALA A 11 -18.06 5.94 -12.76
C ALA A 11 -17.39 4.57 -12.56
N THR A 12 -17.27 4.15 -11.29
CA THR A 12 -16.72 2.84 -10.93
C THR A 12 -17.58 1.69 -11.46
N THR A 13 -18.90 1.78 -11.24
CA THR A 13 -19.84 0.76 -11.71
C THR A 13 -19.87 0.68 -13.23
N LYS A 14 -19.88 1.85 -13.89
CA LYS A 14 -19.83 1.91 -15.36
C LYS A 14 -18.55 1.27 -15.91
N LYS A 15 -17.39 1.55 -15.31
CA LYS A 15 -16.12 0.94 -15.70
C LYS A 15 -16.18 -0.58 -15.62
N ILE A 16 -16.74 -1.14 -14.55
CA ILE A 16 -16.88 -2.60 -14.39
C ILE A 16 -17.77 -3.19 -15.50
N VAL A 17 -18.90 -2.54 -15.79
CA VAL A 17 -19.81 -2.98 -16.85
C VAL A 17 -19.15 -2.90 -18.22
N ASP A 18 -18.44 -1.80 -18.51
CA ASP A 18 -17.73 -1.60 -19.78
C ASP A 18 -16.61 -2.63 -19.95
N ASP A 19 -15.83 -2.92 -18.89
CA ASP A 19 -14.78 -3.95 -18.89
C ASP A 19 -15.36 -5.36 -19.15
N LEU A 20 -16.50 -5.70 -18.55
CA LEU A 20 -17.16 -6.99 -18.78
C LEU A 20 -17.69 -7.10 -20.21
N ASN A 21 -18.33 -6.05 -20.73
CA ASN A 21 -18.85 -6.01 -22.09
C ASN A 21 -17.72 -6.14 -23.13
N GLU A 22 -16.57 -5.47 -22.87
CA GLU A 22 -15.41 -5.59 -23.74
C GLU A 22 -14.79 -7.00 -23.69
N ALA A 23 -14.74 -7.62 -22.50
CA ALA A 23 -14.26 -9.00 -22.37
C ALA A 23 -15.17 -9.97 -23.15
N GLN A 24 -16.49 -9.83 -23.02
CA GLN A 24 -17.47 -10.62 -23.76
C GLN A 24 -17.30 -10.45 -25.28
N LYS A 25 -17.21 -9.20 -25.74
CA LYS A 25 -16.99 -8.92 -27.16
C LYS A 25 -15.72 -9.57 -27.70
N ARG A 26 -14.60 -9.49 -26.96
CA ARG A 26 -13.34 -10.14 -27.37
C ARG A 26 -13.44 -11.65 -27.44
N LEU A 27 -14.24 -12.27 -26.55
CA LEU A 27 -14.52 -13.70 -26.60
C LEU A 27 -15.30 -14.05 -27.87
N ASP A 28 -16.37 -13.31 -28.17
CA ASP A 28 -17.21 -13.52 -29.34
C ASP A 28 -16.43 -13.30 -30.64
N ASP A 29 -15.56 -12.27 -30.69
CA ASP A 29 -14.68 -11.99 -31.83
C ASP A 29 -13.67 -13.13 -32.05
N ALA A 30 -13.04 -13.62 -30.97
CA ALA A 30 -12.08 -14.73 -31.05
C ALA A 30 -12.75 -16.05 -31.47
N GLN A 31 -13.95 -16.32 -30.97
CA GLN A 31 -14.73 -17.50 -31.37
C GLN A 31 -15.09 -17.42 -32.84
N THR A 32 -15.58 -16.27 -33.31
CA THR A 32 -15.92 -16.06 -34.73
C THR A 32 -14.69 -16.24 -35.63
N LEU A 33 -13.55 -15.66 -35.21
CA LEU A 33 -12.31 -15.79 -35.98
C LEU A 33 -11.83 -17.28 -36.06
N TYR A 34 -11.95 -18.01 -34.95
CA TYR A 34 -11.63 -19.44 -34.91
C TYR A 34 -12.53 -20.28 -35.83
N GLU A 35 -13.84 -20.02 -35.82
CA GLU A 35 -14.80 -20.74 -36.68
C GLU A 35 -14.53 -20.46 -38.15
N LEU A 36 -14.29 -19.22 -38.54
CA LEU A 36 -13.96 -18.81 -39.91
C LEU A 36 -12.62 -19.41 -40.38
N GLY A 37 -11.58 -19.35 -39.50
CA GLY A 37 -10.28 -19.94 -39.80
C GLY A 37 -10.35 -21.45 -40.00
N ARG A 38 -11.18 -22.12 -39.20
CA ARG A 38 -11.40 -23.56 -39.34
C ARG A 38 -12.14 -23.93 -40.64
N GLU A 39 -13.15 -23.14 -41.03
CA GLU A 39 -13.89 -23.33 -42.28
C GLU A 39 -13.02 -23.10 -43.54
N ALA A 40 -12.12 -22.06 -43.42
CA ALA A 40 -11.21 -21.70 -44.52
C ALA A 40 -9.90 -22.52 -44.54
N GLU A 41 -9.68 -23.41 -43.57
CA GLU A 41 -8.41 -24.12 -43.35
C GLU A 41 -7.22 -23.14 -43.20
N ASP A 42 -7.46 -21.98 -42.57
CA ASP A 42 -6.47 -20.90 -42.33
C ASP A 42 -5.88 -21.01 -40.91
N ASP A 43 -4.71 -21.66 -40.83
CA ASP A 43 -3.97 -21.82 -39.59
C ASP A 43 -3.55 -20.46 -38.96
N ALA A 44 -3.33 -19.40 -39.74
CA ALA A 44 -2.94 -18.10 -39.24
C ALA A 44 -4.08 -17.46 -38.44
N SER A 45 -5.31 -17.49 -38.93
CA SER A 45 -6.50 -17.02 -38.23
C SER A 45 -6.77 -17.83 -36.97
N ILE A 46 -6.55 -19.14 -36.97
CA ILE A 46 -6.68 -19.98 -35.77
C ILE A 46 -5.65 -19.61 -34.72
N LEU A 47 -4.40 -19.37 -35.10
CA LEU A 47 -3.35 -18.92 -34.16
C LEU A 47 -3.64 -17.53 -33.60
N GLU A 48 -4.15 -16.61 -34.42
CA GLU A 48 -4.56 -15.27 -33.96
C GLU A 48 -5.70 -15.35 -32.93
N ALA A 49 -6.70 -16.17 -33.18
CA ALA A 49 -7.79 -16.43 -32.23
C ALA A 49 -7.26 -16.99 -30.89
N ALA A 50 -6.34 -17.96 -30.95
CA ALA A 50 -5.72 -18.53 -29.74
C ALA A 50 -4.95 -17.49 -28.95
N ALA A 51 -4.13 -16.65 -29.60
CA ALA A 51 -3.42 -15.56 -28.94
C ALA A 51 -4.38 -14.53 -28.33
N GLY A 52 -5.51 -14.23 -28.98
CA GLY A 52 -6.57 -13.38 -28.45
C GLY A 52 -7.19 -13.95 -27.17
N LEU A 53 -7.44 -15.26 -27.13
CA LEU A 53 -7.97 -15.95 -25.95
C LEU A 53 -6.97 -15.96 -24.80
N GLU A 54 -5.68 -16.21 -25.03
CA GLU A 54 -4.65 -16.13 -23.99
C GLU A 54 -4.57 -14.71 -23.37
N ALA A 55 -4.62 -13.68 -24.20
CA ALA A 55 -4.64 -12.29 -23.73
C ALA A 55 -5.92 -11.98 -22.91
N LEU A 56 -7.06 -12.54 -23.32
CA LEU A 56 -8.32 -12.41 -22.60
C LEU A 56 -8.29 -13.12 -21.26
N GLU A 57 -7.72 -14.32 -21.16
CA GLU A 57 -7.56 -15.08 -19.92
C GLU A 57 -6.79 -14.27 -18.87
N VAL A 58 -5.66 -13.66 -19.26
CA VAL A 58 -4.86 -12.79 -18.38
C VAL A 58 -5.69 -11.59 -17.88
N ARG A 59 -6.51 -11.00 -18.76
CA ARG A 59 -7.37 -9.87 -18.41
C ARG A 59 -8.48 -10.29 -17.44
N VAL A 60 -9.16 -11.40 -17.69
CA VAL A 60 -10.23 -11.92 -16.82
C VAL A 60 -9.66 -12.27 -15.45
N ALA A 61 -8.51 -12.95 -15.38
CA ALA A 61 -7.85 -13.25 -14.11
C ALA A 61 -7.54 -11.97 -13.29
N LYS A 62 -7.14 -10.88 -13.96
CA LYS A 62 -6.96 -9.58 -13.30
C LYS A 62 -8.27 -9.00 -12.77
N MET A 63 -9.38 -9.11 -13.54
CA MET A 63 -10.70 -8.64 -13.11
C MET A 63 -11.24 -9.46 -11.93
N GLU A 64 -11.06 -10.78 -11.95
CA GLU A 64 -11.41 -11.67 -10.82
C GLU A 64 -10.64 -11.31 -9.56
N PHE A 65 -9.33 -11.08 -9.69
CA PHE A 65 -8.51 -10.66 -8.57
C PHE A 65 -8.98 -9.31 -7.99
N GLN A 66 -9.28 -8.33 -8.84
CA GLN A 66 -9.82 -7.03 -8.39
C GLN A 66 -11.17 -7.20 -7.66
N ARG A 67 -12.02 -8.14 -8.10
CA ARG A 67 -13.28 -8.44 -7.42
C ARG A 67 -13.09 -9.04 -6.02
N MET A 68 -11.99 -9.78 -5.77
CA MET A 68 -11.66 -10.28 -4.44
C MET A 68 -11.24 -9.16 -3.49
N LEU A 69 -10.78 -8.00 -4.03
CA LEU A 69 -10.44 -6.81 -3.28
C LEU A 69 -11.70 -5.98 -2.98
N GLY A 70 -12.63 -6.56 -2.23
CA GLY A 70 -13.92 -5.95 -1.88
C GLY A 70 -13.96 -5.28 -0.51
N GLY A 71 -12.83 -5.09 0.15
CA GLY A 71 -12.74 -4.36 1.42
C GLY A 71 -12.97 -2.86 1.20
N ARG A 72 -13.52 -2.19 2.21
CA ARG A 72 -13.88 -0.75 2.17
C ARG A 72 -12.76 0.15 1.62
N PHE A 73 -11.52 -0.16 1.97
CA PHE A 73 -10.36 0.65 1.59
C PHE A 73 -9.45 -0.02 0.54
N ASP A 74 -9.84 -1.19 0.02
CA ASP A 74 -8.98 -1.93 -0.91
C ASP A 74 -8.63 -1.13 -2.17
N ALA A 75 -9.53 -0.27 -2.62
CA ALA A 75 -9.32 0.60 -3.77
C ALA A 75 -8.40 1.82 -3.48
N ALA A 76 -8.10 2.09 -2.21
CA ALA A 76 -7.30 3.24 -1.81
C ALA A 76 -5.82 3.10 -2.18
N ASN A 77 -5.11 4.24 -2.17
CA ASN A 77 -3.67 4.28 -2.15
C ASN A 77 -3.13 3.66 -0.84
N ALA A 78 -1.84 3.38 -0.77
CA ALA A 78 -1.23 2.77 0.40
C ALA A 78 -0.09 3.61 0.99
N ILE A 79 0.00 3.63 2.32
CA ILE A 79 1.19 4.04 3.04
C ILE A 79 1.83 2.78 3.61
N VAL A 80 3.06 2.50 3.20
CA VAL A 80 3.82 1.33 3.63
C VAL A 80 4.95 1.77 4.55
N SER A 81 4.94 1.28 5.79
CA SER A 81 6.03 1.50 6.76
C SER A 81 6.84 0.22 6.91
N VAL A 82 8.15 0.31 6.71
CA VAL A 82 9.09 -0.81 6.94
C VAL A 82 10.04 -0.41 8.06
N ASN A 83 10.14 -1.24 9.09
CA ASN A 83 11.02 -0.99 10.23
C ASN A 83 11.96 -2.18 10.43
N ALA A 84 13.25 -1.89 10.60
CA ALA A 84 14.22 -2.90 10.98
C ALA A 84 13.90 -3.47 12.37
N GLY A 85 13.91 -4.80 12.48
CA GLY A 85 13.68 -5.52 13.73
C GLY A 85 14.98 -6.09 14.33
N ALA A 86 14.88 -7.25 14.97
CA ALA A 86 16.02 -7.95 15.52
C ALA A 86 16.98 -8.43 14.42
N GLY A 87 18.30 -8.26 14.63
CA GLY A 87 19.36 -8.68 13.70
C GLY A 87 20.45 -7.63 13.45
N GLY A 88 20.41 -6.49 14.14
CA GLY A 88 21.45 -5.44 14.03
C GLY A 88 21.57 -4.88 12.61
N VAL A 89 22.79 -4.79 12.08
CA VAL A 89 23.09 -4.27 10.73
C VAL A 89 22.41 -5.13 9.64
N ASP A 90 22.35 -6.44 9.82
CA ASP A 90 21.67 -7.34 8.88
C ASP A 90 20.15 -7.05 8.77
N SER A 91 19.50 -6.66 9.87
CA SER A 91 18.08 -6.29 9.84
C SER A 91 17.84 -4.94 9.18
N GLN A 92 18.77 -4.00 9.32
CA GLN A 92 18.72 -2.69 8.65
C GLN A 92 18.93 -2.85 7.13
N ASP A 93 19.83 -3.72 6.70
CA ASP A 93 20.00 -4.07 5.29
C ASP A 93 18.76 -4.81 4.74
N TRP A 94 18.17 -5.72 5.52
CA TRP A 94 16.93 -6.39 5.15
C TRP A 94 15.79 -5.40 4.94
N ALA A 95 15.62 -4.42 5.81
CA ALA A 95 14.61 -3.36 5.66
C ALA A 95 14.84 -2.55 4.36
N GLN A 96 16.09 -2.26 4.01
CA GLN A 96 16.43 -1.60 2.75
C GLN A 96 16.13 -2.48 1.52
N MET A 97 16.34 -3.79 1.61
CA MET A 97 15.96 -4.72 0.55
C MET A 97 14.43 -4.74 0.35
N LEU A 98 13.64 -4.76 1.43
CA LEU A 98 12.18 -4.68 1.37
C LEU A 98 11.71 -3.35 0.77
N GLN A 99 12.28 -2.21 1.18
CA GLN A 99 12.03 -0.92 0.56
C GLN A 99 12.18 -1.00 -0.96
N ARG A 100 13.34 -1.50 -1.42
CA ARG A 100 13.63 -1.63 -2.85
C ARG A 100 12.67 -2.58 -3.56
N MET A 101 12.26 -3.65 -2.89
CA MET A 101 11.28 -4.61 -3.41
C MET A 101 9.93 -3.93 -3.66
N TYR A 102 9.40 -3.18 -2.69
CA TYR A 102 8.12 -2.47 -2.84
C TYR A 102 8.19 -1.34 -3.86
N GLN A 103 9.29 -0.58 -3.90
CA GLN A 103 9.48 0.45 -4.93
C GLN A 103 9.43 -0.15 -6.34
N ARG A 104 10.22 -1.21 -6.60
CA ARG A 104 10.23 -1.87 -7.90
C ARG A 104 8.92 -2.56 -8.25
N TRP A 105 8.21 -3.08 -7.25
CA TRP A 105 6.89 -3.65 -7.45
C TRP A 105 5.91 -2.56 -7.90
N GLY A 106 5.88 -1.41 -7.23
CA GLY A 106 5.03 -0.28 -7.59
C GLY A 106 5.34 0.25 -8.99
N GLU A 107 6.62 0.46 -9.32
CA GLU A 107 7.07 0.90 -10.64
C GLU A 107 6.61 -0.05 -11.76
N ARG A 108 6.77 -1.37 -11.57
CA ARG A 108 6.33 -2.37 -12.56
C ARG A 108 4.82 -2.39 -12.78
N ARG A 109 4.05 -1.97 -11.78
CA ARG A 109 2.59 -1.83 -11.88
C ARG A 109 2.14 -0.46 -12.41
N GLY A 110 3.07 0.45 -12.67
CA GLY A 110 2.78 1.81 -13.09
C GLY A 110 2.26 2.69 -11.96
N PHE A 111 2.48 2.30 -10.69
CA PHE A 111 2.12 3.08 -9.53
C PHE A 111 3.17 4.16 -9.27
N LYS A 112 2.73 5.29 -8.75
CA LYS A 112 3.65 6.34 -8.31
C LYS A 112 4.10 6.03 -6.89
N VAL A 113 5.42 5.90 -6.69
CA VAL A 113 6.02 5.61 -5.38
C VAL A 113 6.81 6.81 -4.90
N GLN A 114 6.53 7.26 -3.68
CA GLN A 114 7.24 8.37 -3.02
C GLN A 114 7.71 7.95 -1.64
N ILE A 115 8.91 8.34 -1.27
CA ILE A 115 9.40 8.19 0.10
C ILE A 115 8.85 9.37 0.92
N LEU A 116 8.14 9.09 2.01
CA LEU A 116 7.60 10.12 2.92
C LEU A 116 8.54 10.41 4.07
N ASP A 117 9.20 9.38 4.60
CA ASP A 117 10.23 9.49 5.62
C ASP A 117 11.25 8.35 5.44
N LEU A 118 12.51 8.64 5.78
CA LEU A 118 13.60 7.69 5.70
C LEU A 118 14.58 7.95 6.84
N GLN A 119 14.90 6.90 7.58
CA GLN A 119 15.91 6.93 8.62
C GLN A 119 17.02 5.93 8.29
N ASP A 120 18.18 6.44 8.02
CA ASP A 120 19.36 5.62 7.71
C ASP A 120 19.79 4.77 8.91
N GLY A 121 20.38 3.62 8.62
CA GLY A 121 21.06 2.79 9.57
C GLY A 121 22.39 3.42 10.02
N GLU A 122 22.95 2.92 11.13
CA GLU A 122 24.22 3.46 11.66
C GLU A 122 25.44 3.09 10.82
N GLN A 123 25.45 1.91 10.23
CA GLN A 123 26.58 1.38 9.45
C GLN A 123 26.18 1.02 8.03
N ALA A 124 24.99 0.45 7.84
CA ALA A 124 24.42 0.09 6.54
C ALA A 124 22.91 -0.05 6.64
N GLY A 125 22.22 -0.03 5.51
CA GLY A 125 20.78 -0.20 5.45
C GLY A 125 20.00 0.97 6.02
N ILE A 126 18.75 0.72 6.41
CA ILE A 126 17.83 1.71 6.96
C ILE A 126 17.22 1.22 8.28
N ARG A 127 16.93 2.13 9.20
CA ARG A 127 16.18 1.85 10.42
C ARG A 127 14.68 1.76 10.12
N SER A 128 14.19 2.71 9.35
CA SER A 128 12.80 2.77 8.94
C SER A 128 12.64 3.53 7.63
N VAL A 129 11.56 3.22 6.92
CA VAL A 129 11.10 3.98 5.76
C VAL A 129 9.59 4.01 5.74
N GLU A 130 9.02 5.13 5.31
CA GLU A 130 7.61 5.27 4.97
C GLU A 130 7.48 5.62 3.48
N LEU A 131 6.70 4.81 2.76
CA LEU A 131 6.46 4.93 1.33
C LEU A 131 4.99 5.25 1.09
N ALA A 132 4.69 6.29 0.30
CA ALA A 132 3.39 6.44 -0.32
C ALA A 132 3.38 5.72 -1.67
N ILE A 133 2.41 4.85 -1.88
CA ILE A 133 2.21 4.11 -3.13
C ILE A 133 0.83 4.48 -3.67
N GLU A 134 0.82 5.34 -4.70
CA GLU A 134 -0.39 5.86 -5.31
C GLU A 134 -0.74 5.02 -6.55
N GLY A 135 -1.89 4.36 -6.52
CA GLY A 135 -2.37 3.51 -7.60
C GLY A 135 -3.67 2.79 -7.25
N GLU A 136 -4.41 2.40 -8.26
CA GLU A 136 -5.69 1.71 -8.11
C GLU A 136 -5.49 0.36 -7.38
N TYR A 137 -6.18 0.16 -6.25
CA TYR A 137 -6.07 -1.01 -5.38
C TYR A 137 -4.67 -1.20 -4.74
N ALA A 138 -3.88 -0.15 -4.60
CA ALA A 138 -2.55 -0.26 -4.00
C ALA A 138 -2.60 -0.85 -2.58
N TYR A 139 -3.53 -0.36 -1.74
CA TYR A 139 -3.74 -0.89 -0.39
C TYR A 139 -4.24 -2.34 -0.42
N GLY A 140 -5.24 -2.66 -1.26
CA GLY A 140 -5.78 -4.01 -1.36
C GLY A 140 -4.74 -5.05 -1.74
N HIS A 141 -3.79 -4.70 -2.62
CA HIS A 141 -2.68 -5.57 -2.96
C HIS A 141 -1.67 -5.75 -1.84
N LEU A 142 -1.37 -4.69 -1.09
CA LEU A 142 -0.27 -4.67 -0.13
C LEU A 142 -0.68 -5.06 1.30
N ARG A 143 -1.97 -5.02 1.63
CA ARG A 143 -2.44 -5.37 2.98
C ARG A 143 -2.07 -6.78 3.43
N SER A 144 -1.89 -7.71 2.50
CA SER A 144 -1.45 -9.07 2.80
C SER A 144 0.02 -9.16 3.20
N GLU A 145 0.80 -8.11 2.97
CA GLU A 145 2.21 -8.00 3.37
C GLU A 145 2.38 -7.55 4.83
N ILE A 146 1.29 -7.18 5.52
CA ILE A 146 1.35 -6.74 6.92
C ILE A 146 1.89 -7.88 7.79
N GLY A 147 2.95 -7.60 8.53
CA GLY A 147 3.52 -8.55 9.48
C GLY A 147 5.03 -8.48 9.60
N VAL A 148 5.61 -9.57 10.13
CA VAL A 148 7.05 -9.70 10.32
C VAL A 148 7.66 -10.52 9.19
N HIS A 149 8.57 -9.89 8.47
CA HIS A 149 9.31 -10.48 7.35
C HIS A 149 10.66 -11.03 7.84
N ARG A 150 10.92 -12.28 7.56
CA ARG A 150 12.13 -12.99 7.99
C ARG A 150 13.06 -13.22 6.81
N LEU A 151 14.32 -12.85 6.98
CA LEU A 151 15.41 -13.19 6.06
C LEU A 151 16.40 -14.15 6.73
N VAL A 152 16.77 -15.22 6.05
CA VAL A 152 17.83 -16.13 6.47
C VAL A 152 18.84 -16.23 5.34
N ARG A 153 20.05 -15.71 5.59
CA ARG A 153 21.14 -15.71 4.60
C ARG A 153 22.50 -15.78 5.30
N ILE A 154 23.56 -16.00 4.53
CA ILE A 154 24.93 -15.73 4.99
C ILE A 154 25.08 -14.21 5.09
N SER A 155 25.48 -13.72 6.28
CA SER A 155 25.65 -12.28 6.51
C SER A 155 26.82 -11.73 5.73
N PRO A 156 26.63 -10.66 4.93
CA PRO A 156 27.74 -9.95 4.29
C PRO A 156 28.54 -9.07 5.28
N PHE A 157 28.01 -8.88 6.51
CA PHE A 157 28.61 -8.05 7.55
C PHE A 157 29.37 -8.89 8.60
N ASP A 158 29.24 -10.22 8.58
CA ASP A 158 29.96 -11.12 9.48
C ASP A 158 31.25 -11.62 8.82
N ALA A 159 32.39 -11.27 9.39
CA ALA A 159 33.70 -11.71 8.92
C ALA A 159 33.86 -13.25 8.84
N ASN A 160 33.07 -14.00 9.64
CA ASN A 160 33.06 -15.47 9.65
C ASN A 160 32.03 -16.05 8.66
N ALA A 161 31.37 -15.25 7.85
CA ALA A 161 30.38 -15.67 6.86
C ALA A 161 29.30 -16.62 7.44
N ARG A 162 28.85 -16.39 8.68
CA ARG A 162 27.85 -17.22 9.35
C ARG A 162 26.46 -16.92 8.83
N ARG A 163 25.61 -17.94 8.88
CA ARG A 163 24.19 -17.82 8.57
C ARG A 163 23.49 -17.05 9.68
N GLN A 164 22.88 -15.93 9.34
CA GLN A 164 22.14 -15.05 10.26
C GLN A 164 20.65 -15.00 9.90
N THR A 165 19.84 -14.74 10.90
CA THR A 165 18.40 -14.51 10.75
C THR A 165 18.09 -13.07 11.11
N SER A 166 17.42 -12.36 10.23
CA SER A 166 17.05 -10.95 10.39
C SER A 166 15.55 -10.79 10.25
N PHE A 167 15.01 -9.85 10.98
CA PHE A 167 13.58 -9.55 10.95
C PHE A 167 13.35 -8.07 10.60
N ALA A 168 12.28 -7.81 9.87
CA ALA A 168 11.77 -6.48 9.63
C ALA A 168 10.23 -6.52 9.73
N SER A 169 9.63 -5.49 10.27
CA SER A 169 8.17 -5.35 10.30
C SER A 169 7.69 -4.50 9.13
N VAL A 170 6.61 -4.94 8.51
CA VAL A 170 5.90 -4.22 7.46
C VAL A 170 4.50 -3.89 7.96
N MET A 171 4.12 -2.63 7.87
CA MET A 171 2.77 -2.13 8.13
C MET A 171 2.27 -1.46 6.86
N VAL A 172 1.02 -1.71 6.51
CA VAL A 172 0.37 -1.07 5.36
C VAL A 172 -0.91 -0.42 5.83
N LEU A 173 -1.06 0.87 5.54
CA LEU A 173 -2.21 1.67 5.91
C LEU A 173 -2.89 2.22 4.64
N PRO A 174 -4.23 2.35 4.62
CA PRO A 174 -4.91 3.01 3.52
C PRO A 174 -4.61 4.50 3.56
N ASP A 175 -4.21 5.06 2.41
CA ASP A 175 -4.08 6.50 2.23
C ASP A 175 -5.39 7.02 1.64
N VAL A 176 -6.29 7.40 2.51
CA VAL A 176 -7.57 8.04 2.17
C VAL A 176 -7.38 9.53 2.26
N GLY A 177 -7.85 10.27 1.24
CA GLY A 177 -7.80 11.74 1.27
C GLY A 177 -8.63 12.30 2.42
N ASP A 178 -8.37 13.57 2.77
CA ASP A 178 -9.10 14.26 3.84
C ASP A 178 -10.62 14.29 3.63
N ASP A 179 -11.07 14.23 2.37
CA ASP A 179 -12.49 14.27 1.99
C ASP A 179 -13.24 12.93 2.19
N ASP A 180 -12.53 11.80 2.22
CA ASP A 180 -13.10 10.46 2.35
C ASP A 180 -12.98 9.90 3.78
N ALA A 181 -12.43 10.69 4.72
CA ALA A 181 -12.23 10.29 6.11
C ALA A 181 -13.47 10.59 6.95
N GLU A 182 -14.09 9.57 7.54
CA GLU A 182 -15.14 9.73 8.57
C GLU A 182 -14.58 10.31 9.88
N ILE A 183 -13.26 10.47 9.99
CA ILE A 183 -12.57 10.94 11.19
C ILE A 183 -12.12 12.37 10.94
N GLU A 184 -12.69 13.31 11.65
CA GLU A 184 -12.21 14.68 11.67
C GLU A 184 -11.07 14.82 12.69
N ILE A 185 -9.93 15.33 12.23
CA ILE A 185 -8.81 15.68 13.12
C ILE A 185 -9.02 17.13 13.58
N ASN A 186 -9.33 17.30 14.85
CA ASN A 186 -9.41 18.63 15.45
C ASN A 186 -8.00 19.15 15.74
N ASP A 187 -7.69 20.36 15.27
CA ASP A 187 -6.38 20.98 15.49
C ASP A 187 -6.07 21.20 16.99
N ALA A 188 -7.10 21.33 17.83
CA ALA A 188 -6.93 21.42 19.28
C ALA A 188 -6.39 20.13 19.92
N ASP A 189 -6.60 18.99 19.27
CA ASP A 189 -6.11 17.67 19.71
C ASP A 189 -4.72 17.34 19.17
N LEU A 190 -4.12 18.24 18.40
CA LEU A 190 -2.79 18.07 17.82
C LEU A 190 -1.73 18.87 18.57
N ARG A 191 -0.67 18.21 19.00
CA ARG A 191 0.58 18.86 19.33
C ARG A 191 1.51 18.83 18.15
N VAL A 192 1.96 19.99 17.72
CA VAL A 192 2.87 20.18 16.59
C VAL A 192 4.25 20.56 17.13
N ASP A 193 5.23 19.70 16.88
CA ASP A 193 6.63 19.97 17.19
C ASP A 193 7.41 20.12 15.88
N THR A 194 8.13 21.24 15.72
CA THR A 194 9.02 21.46 14.58
C THR A 194 10.46 21.25 15.00
N TYR A 195 11.25 20.63 14.13
CA TYR A 195 12.65 20.36 14.43
C TYR A 195 13.50 20.39 13.14
N ARG A 196 14.82 20.35 13.30
CA ARG A 196 15.74 20.31 12.17
C ARG A 196 15.79 18.90 11.62
N SER A 197 15.65 18.76 10.30
CA SER A 197 15.80 17.45 9.65
C SER A 197 17.21 16.93 9.87
N SER A 198 17.32 15.64 10.21
CA SER A 198 18.58 14.93 10.32
C SER A 198 18.85 14.17 9.01
N GLY A 199 20.00 14.42 8.38
CA GLY A 199 20.41 13.73 7.14
C GLY A 199 21.66 14.35 6.52
N ALA A 200 22.26 13.65 5.56
CA ALA A 200 23.40 14.12 4.78
C ALA A 200 22.95 15.24 3.82
N GLY A 201 22.83 16.46 4.33
CA GLY A 201 22.40 17.63 3.57
C GLY A 201 23.30 18.83 3.81
N GLY A 202 23.39 19.72 2.79
CA GLY A 202 24.22 20.94 2.84
C GLY A 202 23.74 21.96 3.90
N GLN A 203 24.43 23.11 3.97
CA GLN A 203 24.23 24.18 4.98
C GLN A 203 22.77 24.62 5.22
N HIS A 204 21.86 24.41 4.26
CA HIS A 204 20.48 24.83 4.33
C HIS A 204 19.62 23.87 5.18
N VAL A 205 19.89 22.57 5.12
CA VAL A 205 19.18 21.52 5.90
C VAL A 205 19.43 21.67 7.38
N ASN A 206 20.62 22.15 7.78
CA ASN A 206 21.02 22.31 9.17
C ASN A 206 20.56 23.64 9.81
N LYS A 207 19.96 24.56 9.02
CA LYS A 207 19.57 25.90 9.52
C LYS A 207 18.05 26.08 9.62
N THR A 208 17.24 25.31 8.90
CA THR A 208 15.79 25.47 8.87
C THR A 208 15.09 24.31 9.59
N GLU A 209 14.15 24.65 10.49
CA GLU A 209 13.29 23.69 11.18
C GLU A 209 12.12 23.28 10.26
N SER A 210 12.43 22.54 9.20
CA SER A 210 11.42 22.11 8.22
C SER A 210 10.74 20.79 8.57
N ALA A 211 11.36 19.97 9.40
CA ALA A 211 10.78 18.72 9.86
C ALA A 211 9.63 18.96 10.85
N VAL A 212 8.57 18.18 10.71
CA VAL A 212 7.34 18.28 11.51
C VAL A 212 7.05 16.95 12.18
N ARG A 213 6.72 17.00 13.46
CA ARG A 213 6.18 15.90 14.25
C ARG A 213 4.79 16.28 14.74
N LEU A 214 3.80 15.45 14.45
CA LEU A 214 2.44 15.58 14.96
C LEU A 214 2.21 14.49 16.02
N THR A 215 1.66 14.92 17.16
CA THR A 215 1.20 14.01 18.21
C THR A 215 -0.30 14.23 18.40
N HIS A 216 -1.10 13.20 18.18
CA HIS A 216 -2.53 13.23 18.47
C HIS A 216 -2.74 12.92 19.95
N LEU A 217 -3.13 13.92 20.72
CA LEU A 217 -3.19 13.88 22.20
C LEU A 217 -4.15 12.79 22.72
N PRO A 218 -5.37 12.61 22.14
CA PRO A 218 -6.32 11.61 22.66
C PRO A 218 -5.86 10.16 22.48
N THR A 219 -5.14 9.84 21.39
CA THR A 219 -4.72 8.46 21.08
C THR A 219 -3.25 8.21 21.36
N GLY A 220 -2.45 9.26 21.56
CA GLY A 220 -1.00 9.16 21.72
C GLY A 220 -0.24 8.81 20.43
N LEU A 221 -0.91 8.76 19.29
CA LEU A 221 -0.27 8.46 18.00
C LEU A 221 0.68 9.60 17.60
N VAL A 222 1.86 9.22 17.14
CA VAL A 222 2.90 10.14 16.70
C VAL A 222 3.26 9.83 15.25
N VAL A 223 3.40 10.88 14.44
CA VAL A 223 3.92 10.84 13.07
C VAL A 223 4.96 11.93 12.88
N ALA A 224 5.92 11.68 12.00
CA ALA A 224 6.94 12.66 11.66
C ALA A 224 7.14 12.69 10.14
N CYS A 225 7.42 13.86 9.58
CA CYS A 225 7.75 14.03 8.17
C CYS A 225 8.86 15.07 8.01
N GLN A 226 9.91 14.75 7.24
CA GLN A 226 11.08 15.62 7.04
C GLN A 226 11.59 15.68 5.60
N MET A 227 10.85 15.13 4.64
CA MET A 227 11.31 14.94 3.26
C MET A 227 11.35 16.22 2.43
N GLU A 228 10.45 17.15 2.71
CA GLU A 228 10.34 18.39 1.96
C GLU A 228 11.07 19.54 2.66
N ARG A 229 11.60 20.48 1.88
CA ARG A 229 12.18 21.72 2.41
C ARG A 229 11.15 22.67 3.00
N SER A 230 9.89 22.49 2.67
CA SER A 230 8.77 23.31 3.14
C SER A 230 8.12 22.66 4.34
N GLN A 231 8.15 23.34 5.48
CA GLN A 231 7.45 22.96 6.71
C GLN A 231 5.94 22.71 6.45
N HIS A 232 5.33 23.56 5.61
CA HIS A 232 3.90 23.45 5.30
C HIS A 232 3.58 22.16 4.52
N LYS A 233 4.45 21.77 3.59
CA LYS A 233 4.29 20.48 2.86
C LYS A 233 4.50 19.29 3.79
N ASN A 234 5.51 19.34 4.67
CA ASN A 234 5.74 18.29 5.65
C ASN A 234 4.56 18.18 6.64
N MET A 235 3.93 19.31 7.02
CA MET A 235 2.72 19.34 7.84
C MET A 235 1.56 18.62 7.16
N ALA A 236 1.28 18.94 5.90
CA ALA A 236 0.21 18.30 5.13
C ALA A 236 0.45 16.79 5.00
N THR A 237 1.67 16.38 4.71
CA THR A 237 2.04 14.95 4.62
C THR A 237 1.90 14.24 5.98
N ALA A 238 2.40 14.84 7.06
CA ALA A 238 2.26 14.30 8.41
C ALA A 238 0.78 14.16 8.82
N ARG A 239 -0.08 15.10 8.43
CA ARG A 239 -1.52 15.02 8.67
C ARG A 239 -2.17 13.83 7.95
N ARG A 240 -1.83 13.58 6.68
CA ARG A 240 -2.27 12.39 5.92
C ARG A 240 -1.83 11.09 6.60
N MET A 241 -0.59 11.01 7.04
CA MET A 241 -0.06 9.84 7.75
C MET A 241 -0.78 9.61 9.08
N LEU A 242 -1.08 10.68 9.83
CA LEU A 242 -1.84 10.59 11.08
C LEU A 242 -3.26 10.11 10.82
N MET A 243 -3.92 10.62 9.79
CA MET A 243 -5.26 10.19 9.38
C MET A 243 -5.30 8.70 9.09
N ALA A 244 -4.37 8.20 8.29
CA ALA A 244 -4.27 6.78 7.97
C ALA A 244 -4.11 5.89 9.23
N LYS A 245 -3.31 6.32 10.20
CA LYS A 245 -3.14 5.62 11.49
C LYS A 245 -4.40 5.66 12.36
N LEU A 246 -5.14 6.76 12.35
CA LEU A 246 -6.40 6.87 13.09
C LEU A 246 -7.49 5.97 12.51
N ILE A 247 -7.58 5.88 11.19
CA ILE A 247 -8.51 4.97 10.49
C ILE A 247 -8.21 3.51 10.85
N ASP A 248 -6.93 3.11 10.81
CA ASP A 248 -6.52 1.76 11.18
C ASP A 248 -6.89 1.43 12.64
N LEU A 249 -6.63 2.37 13.57
CA LEU A 249 -7.00 2.22 14.97
C LEU A 249 -8.51 2.05 15.16
N GLU A 250 -9.31 2.79 14.44
CA GLU A 250 -10.77 2.69 14.49
C GLU A 250 -11.27 1.36 13.92
N GLN A 251 -10.67 0.88 12.83
CA GLN A 251 -10.96 -0.44 12.28
C GLN A 251 -10.64 -1.56 13.26
N GLN A 252 -9.45 -1.52 13.86
CA GLN A 252 -9.06 -2.51 14.86
C GLN A 252 -10.03 -2.55 16.05
N LYS A 253 -10.51 -1.39 16.50
CA LYS A 253 -11.53 -1.33 17.56
C LYS A 253 -12.84 -1.98 17.12
N ARG A 254 -13.35 -1.66 15.91
CA ARG A 254 -14.58 -2.24 15.37
C ARG A 254 -14.46 -3.76 15.18
N GLU A 255 -13.30 -4.25 14.70
CA GLU A 255 -13.05 -5.69 14.55
C GLU A 255 -12.97 -6.41 15.90
N ALA A 256 -12.32 -5.80 16.90
CA ALA A 256 -12.24 -6.34 18.24
C ALA A 256 -13.63 -6.42 18.90
N GLU A 257 -14.46 -5.39 18.76
CA GLU A 257 -15.85 -5.38 19.24
C GLU A 257 -16.68 -6.47 18.55
N ARG A 258 -16.57 -6.59 17.24
CA ARG A 258 -17.26 -7.63 16.46
C ARG A 258 -16.84 -9.04 16.89
N SER A 259 -15.53 -9.27 17.05
CA SER A 259 -14.99 -10.54 17.49
C SER A 259 -15.46 -10.91 18.90
N SER A 260 -15.56 -9.93 19.81
CA SER A 260 -16.08 -10.16 21.17
C SER A 260 -17.56 -10.56 21.16
N LEU A 261 -18.37 -9.88 20.31
CA LEU A 261 -19.80 -10.22 20.16
C LEU A 261 -20.02 -11.60 19.51
N GLU A 262 -19.19 -11.99 18.53
CA GLU A 262 -19.24 -13.32 17.91
C GLU A 262 -18.79 -14.42 18.90
N GLY A 263 -17.82 -14.13 19.77
CA GLY A 263 -17.39 -15.04 20.84
C GLY A 263 -18.47 -15.31 21.89
N GLU A 264 -19.26 -14.30 22.25
CA GLU A 264 -20.41 -14.45 23.14
C GLU A 264 -21.54 -15.27 22.51
N LYS A 265 -21.85 -15.04 21.22
CA LYS A 265 -22.85 -15.85 20.49
C LYS A 265 -22.50 -17.33 20.43
N LYS A 266 -21.24 -17.70 20.22
CA LYS A 266 -20.81 -19.11 20.23
C LYS A 266 -20.93 -19.77 21.59
N LYS A 267 -20.84 -19.04 22.70
CA LYS A 267 -21.05 -19.57 24.06
C LYS A 267 -22.52 -19.81 24.36
N ILE A 268 -23.44 -19.14 23.70
CA ILE A 268 -24.90 -19.28 23.89
C ILE A 268 -25.45 -20.50 23.11
N GLU A 269 -24.81 -20.91 22.00
CA GLU A 269 -25.25 -22.05 21.19
C GLU A 269 -24.84 -23.43 21.72
N TRP A 270 -24.04 -23.52 22.79
CA TRP A 270 -23.57 -24.77 23.40
C TRP A 270 -24.01 -24.88 24.87
N GLY A 271 -25.18 -24.37 25.21
CA GLY A 271 -25.83 -24.51 26.49
C GLY A 271 -26.95 -25.55 26.47
#